data_3e7a6836313202333671188238ec5717
#
_entry.id   3e7a6836313202333671188238ec5717
#
_cell.length_a   1.000
_cell.length_b   1.000
_cell.length_c   1.000
_cell.angle_alpha   90.00
_cell.angle_beta   90.00
_cell.angle_gamma   90.00
#
_symmetry.space_group_name_H-M   'P 1'
#
loop_
_entity.id
_entity.type
_entity.pdbx_description
1 polymer ?
#
loop_
_entity_poly.entity_id
_entity_poly.type
_entity_poly.pdbx_seq_one_letter_code
_entity_poly.pdbx_strand_id
1 'polypeptide(L)'
;MNTCTKVFLRQKAISGGRISLYLDFYPAIRNPHTNRMSRRETLGIYIYASPKNERERQFNSSMLEKAEAIRCRRFEQLLNEQFDFLDKEKLRMDFLAYFKQKCRQKYQKWDCVLRHFEIYCKGKCRFCDLTVDFCKGFRTYLLSAQRQRNNGKGPISHNSAAGYWSTFRALLKMAYQEKYLRENVNDFLEKIEWKEVKKEFLTLAEVKLLVATPCKIPVLKQAVLFSCMTGLRISDILQLSWEHIQMGQDGGYLIRMCTEKTEEETNLPISDETLALCGERSEGLIFKGLKRHMVNHPLKEWIKSAG
;
A
#
# COMPACT_ATOMS: atom_id res chain seq x y z
N MET A 1 -33.61 18.80 8.08
CA MET A 1 -33.38 18.68 6.61
C MET A 1 -34.57 17.92 6.05
N ASN A 2 -35.23 18.43 4.99
CA ASN A 2 -36.31 17.71 4.33
C ASN A 2 -35.72 16.54 3.56
N THR A 3 -36.10 15.36 3.94
CA THR A 3 -35.60 14.08 3.41
C THR A 3 -36.41 13.66 2.19
N CYS A 4 -35.73 13.29 1.09
CA CYS A 4 -36.40 12.80 -0.12
C CYS A 4 -37.08 11.46 0.17
N THR A 5 -38.40 11.43 0.10
CA THR A 5 -39.21 10.22 0.39
C THR A 5 -39.75 9.56 -0.86
N LYS A 6 -39.70 10.21 -2.01
CA LYS A 6 -40.26 9.72 -3.27
C LYS A 6 -39.41 10.11 -4.47
N VAL A 7 -39.17 9.16 -5.36
CA VAL A 7 -38.48 9.37 -6.65
C VAL A 7 -39.39 8.86 -7.76
N PHE A 8 -39.78 9.74 -8.66
CA PHE A 8 -40.63 9.44 -9.79
C PHE A 8 -39.84 9.47 -11.09
N LEU A 9 -40.09 8.51 -11.97
CA LEU A 9 -39.71 8.58 -13.37
C LEU A 9 -40.72 9.46 -14.13
N ARG A 10 -40.21 10.55 -14.74
CA ARG A 10 -41.04 11.52 -15.48
C ARG A 10 -40.54 11.66 -16.91
N GLN A 11 -41.46 12.12 -17.75
CA GLN A 11 -41.30 12.27 -19.18
C GLN A 11 -41.42 13.76 -19.55
N LYS A 12 -40.58 14.26 -20.46
CA LYS A 12 -40.64 15.60 -21.00
C LYS A 12 -40.46 15.55 -22.51
N ALA A 13 -41.41 16.09 -23.24
CA ALA A 13 -41.28 16.25 -24.69
C ALA A 13 -40.13 17.18 -25.02
N ILE A 14 -39.34 16.82 -26.04
CA ILE A 14 -38.24 17.59 -26.60
C ILE A 14 -38.40 17.68 -28.12
N SER A 15 -37.59 18.56 -28.76
CA SER A 15 -37.61 18.67 -30.22
C SER A 15 -37.27 17.35 -30.93
N GLY A 16 -37.76 17.22 -32.17
CA GLY A 16 -37.48 16.03 -32.99
C GLY A 16 -38.33 14.80 -32.67
N GLY A 17 -39.56 14.96 -32.12
CA GLY A 17 -40.48 13.87 -31.88
C GLY A 17 -40.03 12.86 -30.82
N ARG A 18 -39.18 13.30 -29.90
CA ARG A 18 -38.63 12.49 -28.80
C ARG A 18 -39.14 12.96 -27.45
N ILE A 19 -39.06 12.07 -26.46
CA ILE A 19 -39.36 12.33 -25.06
C ILE A 19 -38.12 12.02 -24.26
N SER A 20 -37.66 12.98 -23.44
CA SER A 20 -36.55 12.80 -22.51
C SER A 20 -37.10 12.25 -21.18
N LEU A 21 -36.37 11.27 -20.60
CA LEU A 21 -36.67 10.69 -19.29
C LEU A 21 -35.82 11.36 -18.21
N TYR A 22 -36.46 11.69 -17.07
CA TYR A 22 -35.79 12.28 -15.92
C TYR A 22 -36.37 11.78 -14.61
N LEU A 23 -35.57 11.87 -13.53
CA LEU A 23 -36.04 11.61 -12.17
C LEU A 23 -36.53 12.91 -11.53
N ASP A 24 -37.68 12.81 -10.84
CA ASP A 24 -38.30 13.90 -10.07
C ASP A 24 -38.29 13.52 -8.59
N PHE A 25 -37.53 14.26 -7.77
CA PHE A 25 -37.31 14.01 -6.35
C PHE A 25 -38.26 14.83 -5.49
N TYR A 26 -38.88 14.21 -4.52
CA TYR A 26 -39.75 14.92 -3.59
C TYR A 26 -39.43 14.50 -2.14
N PRO A 27 -39.05 15.47 -1.31
CA PRO A 27 -38.55 16.83 -1.64
C PRO A 27 -37.24 16.82 -2.44
N ALA A 28 -36.81 18.01 -2.88
CA ALA A 28 -35.57 18.19 -3.64
C ALA A 28 -34.35 17.63 -2.90
N ILE A 29 -33.39 17.12 -3.66
CA ILE A 29 -32.10 16.60 -3.15
C ILE A 29 -30.96 17.54 -3.46
N ARG A 30 -29.85 17.41 -2.73
CA ARG A 30 -28.62 18.13 -3.04
C ARG A 30 -27.87 17.41 -4.18
N ASN A 31 -27.67 18.10 -5.29
CA ASN A 31 -26.94 17.55 -6.42
C ASN A 31 -25.46 17.40 -6.04
N PRO A 32 -24.84 16.19 -6.12
CA PRO A 32 -23.46 15.98 -5.70
C PRO A 32 -22.42 16.72 -6.54
N HIS A 33 -22.74 17.04 -7.80
CA HIS A 33 -21.82 17.73 -8.72
C HIS A 33 -21.88 19.26 -8.59
N THR A 34 -23.08 19.82 -8.38
CA THR A 34 -23.26 21.27 -8.34
C THR A 34 -23.44 21.83 -6.93
N ASN A 35 -23.58 20.95 -5.94
CA ASN A 35 -23.86 21.27 -4.53
C ASN A 35 -25.13 22.10 -4.29
N ARG A 36 -26.01 22.23 -5.30
CA ARG A 36 -27.27 22.95 -5.25
C ARG A 36 -28.47 22.02 -5.05
N MET A 37 -29.52 22.54 -4.44
CA MET A 37 -30.77 21.79 -4.33
C MET A 37 -31.40 21.62 -5.71
N SER A 38 -31.68 20.39 -6.10
CA SER A 38 -32.30 20.06 -7.38
C SER A 38 -33.47 19.10 -7.18
N ARG A 39 -34.54 19.36 -7.85
CA ARG A 39 -35.71 18.48 -7.89
C ARG A 39 -35.65 17.52 -9.07
N ARG A 40 -34.80 17.78 -10.07
CA ARG A 40 -34.77 17.00 -11.31
C ARG A 40 -33.36 16.57 -11.66
N GLU A 41 -33.26 15.31 -12.10
CA GLU A 41 -32.04 14.71 -12.64
C GLU A 41 -32.35 14.07 -13.98
N THR A 42 -31.75 14.60 -15.06
CA THR A 42 -31.96 14.07 -16.42
C THR A 42 -31.13 12.79 -16.61
N LEU A 43 -31.75 11.72 -17.14
CA LEU A 43 -31.09 10.43 -17.32
C LEU A 43 -30.26 10.32 -18.61
N GLY A 44 -30.43 11.26 -19.55
CA GLY A 44 -29.84 11.14 -20.89
C GLY A 44 -30.48 10.05 -21.74
N ILE A 45 -31.62 9.51 -21.32
CA ILE A 45 -32.36 8.47 -22.03
C ILE A 45 -33.56 9.12 -22.74
N TYR A 46 -33.78 8.71 -23.99
CA TYR A 46 -34.83 9.22 -24.84
C TYR A 46 -35.67 8.10 -25.39
N ILE A 47 -36.96 8.36 -25.61
CA ILE A 47 -37.90 7.47 -26.27
C ILE A 47 -38.61 8.22 -27.42
N TYR A 48 -39.17 7.49 -28.38
CA TYR A 48 -39.99 8.06 -29.46
C TYR A 48 -41.37 8.47 -28.92
N ALA A 49 -41.82 9.69 -29.20
CA ALA A 49 -43.12 10.21 -28.78
C ALA A 49 -44.26 9.47 -29.48
N SER A 50 -44.07 9.09 -30.75
CA SER A 50 -45.05 8.36 -31.56
C SER A 50 -44.31 7.26 -32.34
N PRO A 51 -44.13 6.06 -31.76
CA PRO A 51 -43.41 4.99 -32.44
C PRO A 51 -44.19 4.49 -33.65
N LYS A 52 -43.52 4.44 -34.81
CA LYS A 52 -44.17 4.11 -36.10
C LYS A 52 -44.12 2.62 -36.45
N ASN A 53 -43.21 1.89 -35.85
CA ASN A 53 -42.95 0.49 -36.14
C ASN A 53 -42.68 -0.31 -34.87
N GLU A 54 -42.64 -1.63 -34.98
CA GLU A 54 -42.44 -2.55 -33.86
C GLU A 54 -41.05 -2.37 -33.23
N ARG A 55 -40.01 -2.08 -34.01
CA ARG A 55 -38.67 -1.84 -33.50
C ARG A 55 -38.62 -0.61 -32.58
N GLU A 56 -39.30 0.46 -32.95
CA GLU A 56 -39.39 1.68 -32.12
C GLU A 56 -40.17 1.44 -30.83
N ARG A 57 -41.20 0.58 -30.87
CA ARG A 57 -41.96 0.18 -29.67
C ARG A 57 -41.06 -0.64 -28.72
N GLN A 58 -40.35 -1.64 -29.25
CA GLN A 58 -39.44 -2.46 -28.47
C GLN A 58 -38.27 -1.61 -27.90
N PHE A 59 -37.77 -0.67 -28.67
CA PHE A 59 -36.79 0.30 -28.18
C PHE A 59 -37.33 1.12 -27.01
N ASN A 60 -38.54 1.68 -27.13
CA ASN A 60 -39.17 2.43 -26.06
C ASN A 60 -39.33 1.58 -24.80
N SER A 61 -39.79 0.34 -24.91
CA SER A 61 -39.95 -0.59 -23.76
C SER A 61 -38.60 -0.81 -23.07
N SER A 62 -37.56 -1.14 -23.82
CA SER A 62 -36.22 -1.37 -23.28
C SER A 62 -35.64 -0.12 -22.57
N MET A 63 -35.88 1.07 -23.14
CA MET A 63 -35.42 2.33 -22.54
C MET A 63 -36.21 2.69 -21.27
N LEU A 64 -37.48 2.40 -21.21
CA LEU A 64 -38.30 2.59 -20.01
C LEU A 64 -37.87 1.63 -18.89
N GLU A 65 -37.60 0.36 -19.21
CA GLU A 65 -37.11 -0.64 -18.25
C GLU A 65 -35.77 -0.21 -17.66
N LYS A 66 -34.83 0.26 -18.50
CA LYS A 66 -33.55 0.81 -18.05
C LYS A 66 -33.71 2.03 -17.14
N ALA A 67 -34.61 2.95 -17.52
CA ALA A 67 -34.86 4.15 -16.74
C ALA A 67 -35.49 3.82 -15.37
N GLU A 68 -36.39 2.82 -15.34
CA GLU A 68 -36.98 2.34 -14.09
C GLU A 68 -35.95 1.65 -13.19
N ALA A 69 -35.07 0.84 -13.74
CA ALA A 69 -33.97 0.23 -12.98
C ALA A 69 -33.05 1.31 -12.38
N ILE A 70 -32.74 2.39 -13.12
CA ILE A 70 -31.99 3.54 -12.61
C ILE A 70 -32.76 4.24 -11.50
N ARG A 71 -34.07 4.46 -11.66
CA ARG A 71 -34.94 5.06 -10.62
C ARG A 71 -34.88 4.25 -9.32
N CYS A 72 -35.06 2.94 -9.39
CA CYS A 72 -35.00 2.05 -8.23
C CYS A 72 -33.65 2.16 -7.54
N ARG A 73 -32.54 2.05 -8.28
CA ARG A 73 -31.19 2.15 -7.74
C ARG A 73 -30.92 3.51 -7.09
N ARG A 74 -31.41 4.59 -7.71
CA ARG A 74 -31.24 5.94 -7.16
C ARG A 74 -32.06 6.14 -5.89
N PHE A 75 -33.26 5.57 -5.82
CA PHE A 75 -34.10 5.58 -4.63
C PHE A 75 -33.44 4.79 -3.48
N GLU A 76 -32.91 3.60 -3.76
CA GLU A 76 -32.16 2.82 -2.76
C GLU A 76 -30.94 3.58 -2.25
N GLN A 77 -30.19 4.26 -3.13
CA GLN A 77 -29.05 5.10 -2.71
C GLN A 77 -29.50 6.19 -1.74
N LEU A 78 -30.59 6.90 -2.05
CA LEU A 78 -31.13 7.96 -1.18
C LEU A 78 -31.64 7.41 0.15
N LEU A 79 -32.31 6.25 0.13
CA LEU A 79 -32.71 5.57 1.36
C LEU A 79 -31.51 5.14 2.20
N ASN A 80 -30.48 4.62 1.57
CA ASN A 80 -29.26 4.21 2.25
C ASN A 80 -28.50 5.40 2.85
N GLU A 81 -28.40 6.51 2.10
CA GLU A 81 -27.82 7.77 2.61
C GLU A 81 -28.64 8.30 3.80
N GLN A 82 -29.97 8.12 3.77
CA GLN A 82 -30.90 8.67 4.75
C GLN A 82 -31.08 7.80 6.00
N PHE A 83 -31.20 6.48 5.85
CA PHE A 83 -31.53 5.55 6.93
C PHE A 83 -30.37 4.69 7.39
N ASP A 84 -29.22 4.78 6.71
CA ASP A 84 -27.97 4.13 7.17
C ASP A 84 -28.09 2.57 7.28
N PHE A 85 -29.01 1.95 6.56
CA PHE A 85 -29.29 0.52 6.67
C PHE A 85 -28.13 -0.36 6.22
N LEU A 86 -27.54 -0.09 5.04
CA LEU A 86 -26.41 -0.85 4.50
C LEU A 86 -25.12 -0.59 5.28
N ASP A 87 -24.95 0.61 5.83
CA ASP A 87 -23.77 0.97 6.62
C ASP A 87 -23.78 0.31 8.01
N LYS A 88 -24.93 0.02 8.59
CA LYS A 88 -25.00 -0.63 9.93
C LYS A 88 -24.46 -2.05 9.94
N GLU A 89 -24.69 -2.84 8.89
CA GLU A 89 -24.10 -4.18 8.78
C GLU A 89 -22.59 -4.11 8.57
N LYS A 90 -22.12 -3.27 7.65
CA LYS A 90 -20.70 -3.06 7.41
C LYS A 90 -19.97 -2.55 8.65
N LEU A 91 -20.55 -1.61 9.37
CA LEU A 91 -19.99 -1.07 10.60
C LEU A 91 -19.86 -2.12 11.73
N ARG A 92 -20.73 -3.14 11.73
CA ARG A 92 -20.67 -4.26 12.69
C ARG A 92 -19.70 -5.36 12.28
N MET A 93 -19.21 -5.36 11.04
CA MET A 93 -18.24 -6.35 10.58
C MET A 93 -16.94 -6.28 11.36
N ASP A 94 -16.26 -7.40 11.44
CA ASP A 94 -14.98 -7.53 12.14
C ASP A 94 -13.85 -6.88 11.35
N PHE A 95 -13.30 -5.78 11.90
CA PHE A 95 -12.16 -5.08 11.32
C PHE A 95 -10.86 -5.89 11.40
N LEU A 96 -10.68 -6.73 12.43
CA LEU A 96 -9.49 -7.60 12.51
C LEU A 96 -9.49 -8.65 11.40
N ALA A 97 -10.64 -9.24 11.08
CA ALA A 97 -10.76 -10.16 9.96
C ALA A 97 -10.40 -9.47 8.62
N TYR A 98 -10.90 -8.25 8.42
CA TYR A 98 -10.55 -7.41 7.27
C TYR A 98 -9.04 -7.13 7.22
N PHE A 99 -8.42 -6.72 8.35
CA PHE A 99 -7.00 -6.46 8.42
C PHE A 99 -6.18 -7.71 8.06
N LYS A 100 -6.52 -8.87 8.64
CA LYS A 100 -5.89 -10.17 8.32
C LYS A 100 -5.96 -10.50 6.83
N GLN A 101 -7.11 -10.26 6.21
CA GLN A 101 -7.27 -10.45 4.77
C GLN A 101 -6.32 -9.57 3.97
N LYS A 102 -6.22 -8.27 4.32
CA LYS A 102 -5.31 -7.34 3.64
C LYS A 102 -3.83 -7.69 3.84
N CYS A 103 -3.44 -8.23 5.00
CA CYS A 103 -2.07 -8.67 5.26
C CYS A 103 -1.60 -9.77 4.29
N ARG A 104 -2.48 -10.70 3.87
CA ARG A 104 -2.12 -11.81 2.96
C ARG A 104 -1.52 -11.36 1.63
N GLN A 105 -1.83 -10.14 1.18
CA GLN A 105 -1.39 -9.57 -0.08
C GLN A 105 -0.25 -8.57 0.09
N LYS A 106 0.29 -8.43 1.31
CA LYS A 106 1.26 -7.38 1.65
C LYS A 106 2.50 -7.99 2.31
N TYR A 107 3.55 -7.17 2.38
CA TYR A 107 4.83 -7.58 2.97
C TYR A 107 4.80 -7.58 4.51
N GLN A 108 5.77 -8.27 5.10
CA GLN A 108 5.91 -8.58 6.52
C GLN A 108 5.63 -7.43 7.54
N LYS A 109 5.81 -6.18 7.14
CA LYS A 109 5.52 -5.02 8.01
C LYS A 109 4.04 -4.95 8.40
N TRP A 110 3.13 -5.37 7.50
CA TRP A 110 1.70 -5.40 7.77
C TRP A 110 1.35 -6.37 8.91
N ASP A 111 2.01 -7.54 8.96
CA ASP A 111 1.84 -8.50 10.04
C ASP A 111 2.33 -7.94 11.38
N CYS A 112 3.41 -7.14 11.37
CA CYS A 112 3.87 -6.49 12.58
C CYS A 112 2.83 -5.48 13.12
N VAL A 113 2.23 -4.68 12.22
CA VAL A 113 1.18 -3.73 12.59
C VAL A 113 -0.06 -4.45 13.11
N LEU A 114 -0.48 -5.53 12.43
CA LEU A 114 -1.61 -6.35 12.86
C LEU A 114 -1.43 -6.87 14.29
N ARG A 115 -0.26 -7.44 14.62
CA ARG A 115 0.02 -7.94 15.99
C ARG A 115 -0.07 -6.84 17.04
N HIS A 116 0.52 -5.67 16.77
CA HIS A 116 0.41 -4.52 17.68
C HIS A 116 -1.03 -4.07 17.84
N PHE A 117 -1.80 -4.08 16.74
CA PHE A 117 -3.21 -3.70 16.78
C PHE A 117 -4.06 -4.73 17.55
N GLU A 118 -3.82 -6.04 17.35
CA GLU A 118 -4.48 -7.11 18.11
C GLU A 118 -4.26 -6.98 19.63
N ILE A 119 -3.03 -6.64 20.03
CA ILE A 119 -2.72 -6.39 21.46
C ILE A 119 -3.50 -5.17 21.95
N TYR A 120 -3.47 -4.07 21.21
CA TYR A 120 -4.13 -2.83 21.58
C TYR A 120 -5.65 -3.00 21.73
N CYS A 121 -6.31 -3.65 20.77
CA CYS A 121 -7.76 -3.87 20.80
C CYS A 121 -8.18 -5.15 21.55
N LYS A 122 -7.24 -5.84 22.23
CA LYS A 122 -7.48 -7.09 22.97
C LYS A 122 -8.18 -8.17 22.13
N GLY A 123 -7.80 -8.25 20.84
CA GLY A 123 -8.28 -9.26 19.90
C GLY A 123 -9.70 -9.05 19.37
N LYS A 124 -10.34 -7.91 19.62
CA LYS A 124 -11.70 -7.60 19.13
C LYS A 124 -11.79 -6.16 18.66
N CYS A 125 -12.21 -5.93 17.41
CA CYS A 125 -12.45 -4.60 16.88
C CYS A 125 -13.39 -4.70 15.67
N ARG A 126 -14.47 -3.95 15.68
CA ARG A 126 -15.40 -3.79 14.55
C ARG A 126 -15.14 -2.45 13.88
N PHE A 127 -15.66 -2.27 12.66
CA PHE A 127 -15.52 -0.98 11.99
C PHE A 127 -16.14 0.19 12.76
N CYS A 128 -17.25 -0.02 13.48
CA CYS A 128 -17.86 1.01 14.32
C CYS A 128 -17.00 1.42 15.52
N ASP A 129 -16.05 0.60 15.94
CA ASP A 129 -15.16 0.88 17.05
C ASP A 129 -13.99 1.80 16.65
N LEU A 130 -13.76 2.00 15.31
CA LEU A 130 -12.68 2.83 14.76
C LEU A 130 -13.00 4.33 14.82
N THR A 131 -13.28 4.83 16.01
CA THR A 131 -13.44 6.27 16.24
C THR A 131 -12.10 7.00 16.13
N VAL A 132 -12.13 8.32 15.92
CA VAL A 132 -10.93 9.17 15.90
C VAL A 132 -10.12 9.00 17.20
N ASP A 133 -10.78 8.98 18.33
CA ASP A 133 -10.12 8.84 19.64
C ASP A 133 -9.51 7.45 19.84
N PHE A 134 -10.20 6.39 19.40
CA PHE A 134 -9.65 5.03 19.39
C PHE A 134 -8.38 4.95 18.53
N CYS A 135 -8.40 5.55 17.34
CA CYS A 135 -7.23 5.58 16.46
C CYS A 135 -6.08 6.41 17.04
N LYS A 136 -6.36 7.56 17.69
CA LYS A 136 -5.36 8.35 18.42
C LYS A 136 -4.77 7.56 19.58
N GLY A 137 -5.58 6.78 20.28
CA GLY A 137 -5.12 5.86 21.33
C GLY A 137 -4.13 4.82 20.80
N PHE A 138 -4.40 4.23 19.62
CA PHE A 138 -3.45 3.31 18.98
C PHE A 138 -2.14 4.00 18.57
N ARG A 139 -2.19 5.25 18.10
CA ARG A 139 -0.99 6.06 17.83
C ARG A 139 -0.13 6.21 19.08
N THR A 140 -0.74 6.55 20.20
CA THR A 140 -0.07 6.70 21.50
C THR A 140 0.52 5.37 21.98
N TYR A 141 -0.24 4.27 21.86
CA TYR A 141 0.25 2.93 22.15
C TYR A 141 1.51 2.59 21.34
N LEU A 142 1.54 2.88 20.05
CA LEU A 142 2.71 2.58 19.20
C LEU A 142 3.97 3.33 19.65
N LEU A 143 3.86 4.53 20.21
CA LEU A 143 5.00 5.31 20.70
C LEU A 143 5.67 4.69 21.95
N SER A 144 4.95 3.85 22.70
CA SER A 144 5.43 3.16 23.90
C SER A 144 5.47 1.63 23.76
N ALA A 145 5.09 1.10 22.61
CA ALA A 145 4.94 -0.34 22.38
C ALA A 145 6.27 -1.10 22.49
N GLN A 146 6.20 -2.32 23.07
CA GLN A 146 7.35 -3.23 23.15
C GLN A 146 7.49 -4.05 21.88
N ARG A 147 8.73 -4.46 21.56
CA ARG A 147 9.02 -5.32 20.42
C ARG A 147 8.30 -6.67 20.57
N GLN A 148 7.66 -7.14 19.49
CA GLN A 148 6.87 -8.39 19.47
C GLN A 148 7.59 -9.55 18.78
N ARG A 149 8.80 -9.34 18.27
CA ARG A 149 9.59 -10.37 17.55
C ARG A 149 10.90 -10.67 18.25
N ASN A 150 11.32 -11.94 18.13
CA ASN A 150 12.68 -12.45 18.40
C ASN A 150 13.19 -12.18 19.82
N ASN A 151 12.39 -12.40 20.86
CA ASN A 151 12.77 -12.14 22.25
C ASN A 151 13.39 -10.74 22.48
N GLY A 152 13.13 -9.82 21.56
CA GLY A 152 13.63 -8.46 21.58
C GLY A 152 13.07 -7.72 22.77
N LYS A 153 13.85 -7.62 23.83
CA LYS A 153 13.53 -6.77 24.99
C LYS A 153 13.60 -5.30 24.57
N GLY A 154 12.69 -4.50 25.10
CA GLY A 154 12.68 -3.06 24.94
C GLY A 154 11.67 -2.52 23.91
N PRO A 155 11.50 -1.19 23.87
CA PRO A 155 10.51 -0.54 23.04
C PRO A 155 10.86 -0.64 21.55
N ILE A 156 9.85 -0.52 20.69
CA ILE A 156 10.08 -0.31 19.25
C ILE A 156 10.74 1.05 19.03
N SER A 157 11.55 1.18 17.98
CA SER A 157 12.14 2.47 17.64
C SER A 157 11.06 3.48 17.21
N HIS A 158 11.32 4.78 17.43
CA HIS A 158 10.41 5.84 17.01
C HIS A 158 10.05 5.73 15.50
N ASN A 159 11.03 5.47 14.66
CA ASN A 159 10.82 5.33 13.23
C ASN A 159 10.05 4.04 12.86
N SER A 160 10.17 2.97 13.67
CA SER A 160 9.28 1.81 13.53
C SER A 160 7.84 2.15 13.84
N ALA A 161 7.61 2.91 14.94
CA ALA A 161 6.27 3.38 15.30
C ALA A 161 5.68 4.29 14.21
N ALA A 162 6.46 5.22 13.66
CA ALA A 162 6.05 6.07 12.54
C ALA A 162 5.68 5.24 11.29
N GLY A 163 6.50 4.24 10.97
CA GLY A 163 6.23 3.33 9.87
C GLY A 163 4.99 2.45 10.07
N TYR A 164 4.76 1.96 11.29
CA TYR A 164 3.57 1.16 11.63
C TYR A 164 2.31 2.02 11.60
N TRP A 165 2.38 3.23 12.14
CA TRP A 165 1.29 4.19 12.07
C TRP A 165 0.92 4.56 10.62
N SER A 166 1.89 4.82 9.78
CA SER A 166 1.67 5.08 8.35
C SER A 166 0.97 3.91 7.65
N THR A 167 1.36 2.67 7.97
CA THR A 167 0.72 1.46 7.43
C THR A 167 -0.74 1.32 7.92
N PHE A 168 -1.01 1.59 9.19
CA PHE A 168 -2.36 1.57 9.73
C PHE A 168 -3.25 2.64 9.09
N ARG A 169 -2.74 3.86 8.90
CA ARG A 169 -3.45 4.92 8.18
C ARG A 169 -3.77 4.55 6.73
N ALA A 170 -2.85 3.84 6.05
CA ALA A 170 -3.12 3.32 4.71
C ALA A 170 -4.25 2.29 4.72
N LEU A 171 -4.33 1.42 5.74
CA LEU A 171 -5.42 0.47 5.91
C LEU A 171 -6.76 1.18 6.14
N LEU A 172 -6.81 2.21 6.98
CA LEU A 172 -8.01 3.03 7.20
C LEU A 172 -8.48 3.70 5.91
N LYS A 173 -7.53 4.22 5.09
CA LYS A 173 -7.85 4.80 3.78
C LYS A 173 -8.46 3.77 2.84
N MET A 174 -7.93 2.55 2.79
CA MET A 174 -8.51 1.45 2.01
C MET A 174 -9.92 1.11 2.49
N ALA A 175 -10.13 0.99 3.79
CA ALA A 175 -11.45 0.72 4.38
C ALA A 175 -12.47 1.81 4.05
N TYR A 176 -12.06 3.07 4.03
CA TYR A 176 -12.92 4.18 3.60
C TYR A 176 -13.23 4.11 2.10
N GLN A 177 -12.25 3.86 1.24
CA GLN A 177 -12.45 3.70 -0.21
C GLN A 177 -13.38 2.52 -0.56
N GLU A 178 -13.30 1.45 0.22
CA GLU A 178 -14.16 0.26 0.09
C GLU A 178 -15.53 0.43 0.79
N LYS A 179 -15.80 1.63 1.30
CA LYS A 179 -17.09 2.02 1.95
C LYS A 179 -17.43 1.18 3.20
N TYR A 180 -16.42 0.79 3.98
CA TYR A 180 -16.58 0.24 5.33
C TYR A 180 -16.64 1.34 6.40
N LEU A 181 -16.06 2.51 6.13
CA LEU A 181 -16.10 3.68 7.01
C LEU A 181 -16.94 4.78 6.36
N ARG A 182 -17.71 5.50 7.16
CA ARG A 182 -18.59 6.59 6.72
C ARG A 182 -17.81 7.84 6.35
N GLU A 183 -16.76 8.11 7.12
CA GLU A 183 -15.88 9.26 6.94
C GLU A 183 -14.42 8.82 6.86
N ASN A 184 -13.59 9.65 6.28
CA ASN A 184 -12.16 9.42 6.24
C ASN A 184 -11.53 9.79 7.58
N VAL A 185 -11.45 8.84 8.49
CA VAL A 185 -10.87 9.05 9.83
C VAL A 185 -9.47 9.66 9.77
N ASN A 186 -8.71 9.41 8.68
CA ASN A 186 -7.36 9.96 8.50
C ASN A 186 -7.30 11.50 8.45
N ASP A 187 -8.40 12.17 8.11
CA ASP A 187 -8.44 13.64 8.04
C ASP A 187 -8.28 14.28 9.43
N PHE A 188 -8.55 13.51 10.49
CA PHE A 188 -8.45 13.93 11.89
C PHE A 188 -7.24 13.33 12.63
N LEU A 189 -6.38 12.56 11.91
CA LEU A 189 -5.25 11.86 12.50
C LEU A 189 -3.92 12.49 12.08
N GLU A 190 -3.17 12.95 13.06
CA GLU A 190 -1.81 13.45 12.86
C GLU A 190 -0.84 12.33 12.48
N LYS A 191 0.18 12.68 11.70
CA LYS A 191 1.30 11.80 11.43
C LYS A 191 2.17 11.62 12.68
N ILE A 192 2.97 10.56 12.70
CA ILE A 192 4.14 10.48 13.56
C ILE A 192 5.31 10.88 12.66
N GLU A 193 5.96 11.98 12.99
CA GLU A 193 7.08 12.50 12.20
C GLU A 193 8.29 11.56 12.33
N TRP A 194 9.02 11.42 11.23
CA TRP A 194 10.24 10.62 11.21
C TRP A 194 11.36 11.39 11.89
N LYS A 195 12.14 10.69 12.73
CA LYS A 195 13.36 11.25 13.30
C LYS A 195 14.54 10.90 12.42
N GLU A 196 15.39 11.88 12.17
CA GLU A 196 16.68 11.61 11.56
C GLU A 196 17.50 10.72 12.48
N VAL A 197 18.10 9.69 11.90
CA VAL A 197 19.00 8.78 12.60
C VAL A 197 20.36 8.93 11.94
N LYS A 198 21.37 9.32 12.71
CA LYS A 198 22.76 9.32 12.25
C LYS A 198 23.10 7.90 11.80
N LYS A 199 23.45 7.75 10.55
CA LYS A 199 23.94 6.48 10.01
C LYS A 199 25.41 6.37 10.35
N GLU A 200 25.78 5.29 11.01
CA GLU A 200 27.16 4.92 11.20
C GLU A 200 27.69 4.31 9.89
N PHE A 201 28.92 4.61 9.58
CA PHE A 201 29.63 4.09 8.40
C PHE A 201 31.07 3.80 8.80
N LEU A 202 31.71 2.88 8.10
CA LEU A 202 33.12 2.58 8.29
C LEU A 202 33.99 3.61 7.56
N THR A 203 34.95 4.16 8.24
CA THR A 203 36.00 4.99 7.63
C THR A 203 36.97 4.12 6.83
N LEU A 204 37.74 4.73 5.93
CA LEU A 204 38.76 4.00 5.15
C LEU A 204 39.79 3.30 6.05
N ALA A 205 40.15 3.92 7.18
CA ALA A 205 41.06 3.33 8.16
C ALA A 205 40.46 2.05 8.78
N GLU A 206 39.20 2.07 9.16
CA GLU A 206 38.50 0.91 9.72
C GLU A 206 38.32 -0.20 8.67
N VAL A 207 38.04 0.13 7.40
CA VAL A 207 38.05 -0.85 6.32
C VAL A 207 39.40 -1.52 6.14
N LYS A 208 40.52 -0.76 6.21
CA LYS A 208 41.85 -1.33 6.16
C LYS A 208 42.13 -2.28 7.33
N LEU A 209 41.67 -1.96 8.53
CA LEU A 209 41.77 -2.87 9.68
C LEU A 209 40.98 -4.17 9.44
N LEU A 210 39.78 -4.07 8.87
CA LEU A 210 38.98 -5.26 8.49
C LEU A 210 39.74 -6.12 7.45
N VAL A 211 40.39 -5.51 6.46
CA VAL A 211 41.20 -6.25 5.48
C VAL A 211 42.29 -7.04 6.17
N ALA A 212 43.02 -6.43 7.15
CA ALA A 212 44.10 -7.07 7.89
C ALA A 212 43.58 -8.16 8.88
N THR A 213 42.35 -8.06 9.35
CA THR A 213 41.79 -8.95 10.38
C THR A 213 41.34 -10.30 9.79
N PRO A 214 41.79 -11.44 10.35
CA PRO A 214 41.32 -12.75 9.93
C PRO A 214 39.80 -12.91 10.15
N CYS A 215 39.12 -13.50 9.17
CA CYS A 215 37.69 -13.83 9.28
C CYS A 215 37.48 -15.36 9.21
N LYS A 216 36.74 -15.91 10.15
CA LYS A 216 36.45 -17.36 10.19
C LYS A 216 35.70 -17.85 8.94
N ILE A 217 35.03 -16.94 8.22
CA ILE A 217 34.24 -17.28 7.03
C ILE A 217 34.80 -16.47 5.86
N PRO A 218 35.72 -17.05 5.03
CA PRO A 218 36.37 -16.33 3.94
C PRO A 218 35.40 -15.67 2.95
N VAL A 219 34.35 -16.36 2.53
CA VAL A 219 33.33 -15.82 1.61
C VAL A 219 32.60 -14.62 2.19
N LEU A 220 32.39 -14.55 3.51
CA LEU A 220 31.80 -13.38 4.18
C LEU A 220 32.76 -12.19 4.10
N LYS A 221 34.05 -12.40 4.36
CA LYS A 221 35.07 -11.35 4.25
C LYS A 221 35.12 -10.76 2.85
N GLN A 222 35.22 -11.60 1.83
CA GLN A 222 35.24 -11.18 0.43
C GLN A 222 33.98 -10.38 0.06
N ALA A 223 32.80 -10.90 0.40
CA ALA A 223 31.52 -10.25 0.08
C ALA A 223 31.33 -8.90 0.79
N VAL A 224 31.77 -8.78 2.05
CA VAL A 224 31.70 -7.52 2.82
C VAL A 224 32.66 -6.46 2.25
N LEU A 225 33.89 -6.84 1.96
CA LEU A 225 34.85 -5.93 1.34
C LEU A 225 34.38 -5.50 -0.06
N PHE A 226 33.85 -6.44 -0.84
CA PHE A 226 33.24 -6.15 -2.13
C PHE A 226 32.07 -5.17 -1.98
N SER A 227 31.21 -5.35 -0.96
CA SER A 227 30.14 -4.40 -0.65
C SER A 227 30.68 -3.00 -0.31
N CYS A 228 31.77 -2.92 0.45
CA CYS A 228 32.41 -1.63 0.78
C CYS A 228 32.94 -0.90 -0.47
N MET A 229 33.47 -1.65 -1.45
CA MET A 229 34.05 -1.08 -2.68
C MET A 229 32.96 -0.71 -3.71
N THR A 230 31.85 -1.43 -3.75
CA THR A 230 30.81 -1.28 -4.79
C THR A 230 29.57 -0.54 -4.33
N GLY A 231 29.30 -0.49 -3.03
CA GLY A 231 28.06 0.02 -2.48
C GLY A 231 26.83 -0.88 -2.74
N LEU A 232 27.02 -2.07 -3.33
CA LEU A 232 25.92 -3.01 -3.57
C LEU A 232 25.33 -3.51 -2.25
N ARG A 233 24.02 -3.66 -2.24
CA ARG A 233 23.30 -4.22 -1.08
C ARG A 233 23.57 -5.70 -0.95
N ILE A 234 23.48 -6.23 0.26
CA ILE A 234 23.65 -7.68 0.50
C ILE A 234 22.67 -8.53 -0.31
N SER A 235 21.45 -8.06 -0.59
CA SER A 235 20.50 -8.76 -1.47
C SER A 235 21.06 -8.94 -2.87
N ASP A 236 21.69 -7.89 -3.40
CA ASP A 236 22.24 -7.89 -4.76
C ASP A 236 23.52 -8.75 -4.82
N ILE A 237 24.36 -8.70 -3.79
CA ILE A 237 25.57 -9.54 -3.67
C ILE A 237 25.24 -11.03 -3.58
N LEU A 238 24.15 -11.41 -2.90
CA LEU A 238 23.70 -12.80 -2.80
C LEU A 238 23.28 -13.40 -4.14
N GLN A 239 22.87 -12.55 -5.09
CA GLN A 239 22.43 -12.96 -6.43
C GLN A 239 23.47 -12.67 -7.51
N LEU A 240 24.60 -12.04 -7.14
CA LEU A 240 25.65 -11.65 -8.09
C LEU A 240 26.30 -12.89 -8.70
N SER A 241 26.27 -12.99 -10.02
CA SER A 241 26.86 -14.07 -10.82
C SER A 241 27.94 -13.53 -11.76
N TRP A 242 28.76 -14.42 -12.26
CA TRP A 242 29.78 -14.08 -13.23
C TRP A 242 29.25 -13.53 -14.56
N GLU A 243 28.00 -13.82 -14.90
CA GLU A 243 27.29 -13.27 -16.07
C GLU A 243 27.06 -11.77 -15.95
N HIS A 244 26.96 -11.27 -14.73
CA HIS A 244 26.79 -9.84 -14.46
C HIS A 244 28.08 -9.04 -14.62
N ILE A 245 29.26 -9.71 -14.64
CA ILE A 245 30.56 -9.05 -14.84
C ILE A 245 30.91 -9.08 -16.34
N GLN A 246 30.95 -7.90 -16.92
CA GLN A 246 31.21 -7.69 -18.36
C GLN A 246 32.45 -6.79 -18.55
N MET A 247 33.13 -6.95 -19.67
CA MET A 247 34.18 -6.06 -20.09
C MET A 247 33.58 -4.84 -20.76
N GLY A 248 33.95 -3.67 -20.32
CA GLY A 248 33.57 -2.40 -20.93
C GLY A 248 34.35 -2.11 -22.21
N GLN A 249 33.94 -1.08 -22.94
CA GLN A 249 34.58 -0.68 -24.22
C GLN A 249 35.99 -0.11 -23.99
N ASP A 250 36.30 0.41 -22.80
CA ASP A 250 37.57 0.96 -22.36
C ASP A 250 38.53 -0.09 -21.79
N GLY A 251 38.15 -1.38 -21.84
CA GLY A 251 38.94 -2.50 -21.32
C GLY A 251 38.81 -2.70 -19.80
N GLY A 252 38.06 -1.86 -19.09
CA GLY A 252 37.74 -2.03 -17.67
C GLY A 252 36.56 -3.03 -17.48
N TYR A 253 36.34 -3.45 -16.24
CA TYR A 253 35.21 -4.31 -15.90
C TYR A 253 34.05 -3.51 -15.32
N LEU A 254 32.85 -3.97 -15.61
CA LEU A 254 31.61 -3.39 -15.05
C LEU A 254 30.65 -4.49 -14.59
N ILE A 255 29.88 -4.18 -13.56
CA ILE A 255 28.75 -5.00 -13.12
C ILE A 255 27.49 -4.46 -13.80
N ARG A 256 26.82 -5.33 -14.54
CA ARG A 256 25.53 -5.03 -15.16
C ARG A 256 24.48 -5.96 -14.60
N MET A 257 23.58 -5.44 -13.78
CA MET A 257 22.53 -6.21 -13.13
C MET A 257 21.30 -5.36 -12.84
N CYS A 258 20.16 -6.01 -12.71
CA CYS A 258 18.96 -5.40 -12.19
C CYS A 258 18.97 -5.55 -10.65
N THR A 259 18.86 -4.44 -9.90
CA THR A 259 18.87 -4.48 -8.45
C THR A 259 17.51 -4.94 -7.90
N GLU A 260 17.51 -5.84 -6.90
CA GLU A 260 16.30 -6.45 -6.33
C GLU A 260 15.30 -5.41 -5.78
N LYS A 261 15.78 -4.30 -5.23
CA LYS A 261 14.94 -3.34 -4.52
C LYS A 261 14.27 -2.29 -5.40
N THR A 262 14.96 -1.84 -6.44
CA THR A 262 14.50 -0.73 -7.31
C THR A 262 14.09 -1.21 -8.69
N GLU A 263 14.38 -2.47 -9.03
CA GLU A 263 14.14 -3.06 -10.36
C GLU A 263 14.79 -2.24 -11.50
N GLU A 264 15.82 -1.46 -11.15
CA GLU A 264 16.57 -0.63 -12.09
C GLU A 264 17.83 -1.35 -12.55
N GLU A 265 18.14 -1.23 -13.83
CA GLU A 265 19.40 -1.69 -14.39
C GLU A 265 20.54 -0.82 -13.89
N THR A 266 21.52 -1.42 -13.25
CA THR A 266 22.72 -0.75 -12.73
C THR A 266 23.93 -1.16 -13.54
N ASN A 267 24.66 -0.16 -14.05
CA ASN A 267 25.96 -0.33 -14.70
C ASN A 267 27.02 0.29 -13.77
N LEU A 268 27.74 -0.54 -13.04
CA LEU A 268 28.70 -0.11 -12.03
C LEU A 268 30.12 -0.51 -12.47
N PRO A 269 31.01 0.44 -12.81
CA PRO A 269 32.42 0.15 -13.06
C PRO A 269 33.11 -0.37 -11.80
N ILE A 270 33.96 -1.37 -11.94
CA ILE A 270 34.74 -1.95 -10.84
C ILE A 270 36.23 -1.93 -11.14
N SER A 271 37.05 -1.71 -10.12
CA SER A 271 38.53 -1.79 -10.25
C SER A 271 38.99 -3.25 -10.24
N ASP A 272 40.25 -3.44 -10.67
CA ASP A 272 40.87 -4.77 -10.67
C ASP A 272 40.99 -5.33 -9.24
N GLU A 273 41.20 -4.49 -8.24
CA GLU A 273 41.22 -4.90 -6.83
C GLU A 273 39.82 -5.37 -6.38
N THR A 274 38.77 -4.73 -6.86
CA THR A 274 37.39 -5.16 -6.57
C THR A 274 37.09 -6.47 -7.26
N LEU A 275 37.51 -6.65 -8.51
CA LEU A 275 37.37 -7.90 -9.25
C LEU A 275 38.11 -9.05 -8.57
N ALA A 276 39.35 -8.79 -8.04
CA ALA A 276 40.14 -9.79 -7.32
C ALA A 276 39.41 -10.36 -6.10
N LEU A 277 38.50 -9.61 -5.46
CA LEU A 277 37.66 -10.11 -4.36
C LEU A 277 36.65 -11.16 -4.81
N CYS A 278 36.32 -11.21 -6.09
CA CYS A 278 35.42 -12.22 -6.66
C CYS A 278 36.09 -13.59 -6.79
N GLY A 279 37.44 -13.67 -6.74
CA GLY A 279 38.22 -14.89 -6.97
C GLY A 279 38.34 -15.25 -8.45
N GLU A 280 38.63 -16.52 -8.74
CA GLU A 280 38.75 -17.01 -10.11
C GLU A 280 37.39 -17.07 -10.81
N ARG A 281 37.37 -16.68 -12.11
CA ARG A 281 36.18 -16.68 -12.91
C ARG A 281 35.64 -18.11 -13.06
N SER A 282 34.35 -18.29 -12.76
CA SER A 282 33.66 -19.56 -12.84
C SER A 282 32.20 -19.38 -13.29
N GLU A 283 31.42 -20.41 -13.32
CA GLU A 283 29.99 -20.33 -13.65
C GLU A 283 29.12 -20.08 -12.40
N GLY A 284 28.03 -19.34 -12.58
CA GLY A 284 27.01 -19.08 -11.57
C GLY A 284 27.44 -18.03 -10.55
N LEU A 285 26.97 -18.18 -9.29
CA LEU A 285 27.16 -17.18 -8.25
C LEU A 285 28.64 -16.97 -7.92
N ILE A 286 29.03 -15.70 -7.72
CA ILE A 286 30.41 -15.30 -7.33
C ILE A 286 30.69 -15.72 -5.88
N PHE A 287 29.84 -15.31 -4.95
CA PHE A 287 30.03 -15.61 -3.52
C PHE A 287 29.29 -16.89 -3.12
N LYS A 288 29.72 -18.02 -3.70
CA LYS A 288 29.12 -19.36 -3.42
C LYS A 288 29.18 -19.69 -1.94
N GLY A 289 28.04 -20.08 -1.36
CA GLY A 289 27.93 -20.42 0.05
C GLY A 289 27.65 -19.23 0.99
N LEU A 290 27.66 -17.99 0.51
CA LEU A 290 27.23 -16.84 1.30
C LEU A 290 25.73 -16.95 1.61
N LYS A 291 25.37 -16.75 2.88
CA LYS A 291 23.97 -16.81 3.33
C LYS A 291 23.61 -15.54 4.10
N ARG A 292 22.36 -15.09 3.97
CA ARG A 292 21.89 -13.84 4.60
C ARG A 292 22.10 -13.77 6.12
N HIS A 293 22.04 -14.90 6.83
CA HIS A 293 22.27 -14.92 8.27
C HIS A 293 23.72 -14.62 8.66
N MET A 294 24.71 -14.85 7.76
CA MET A 294 26.13 -14.61 8.02
C MET A 294 26.44 -13.13 8.19
N VAL A 295 25.66 -12.22 7.57
CA VAL A 295 25.79 -10.76 7.74
C VAL A 295 25.15 -10.22 9.02
N ASN A 296 24.68 -11.07 9.90
CA ASN A 296 24.17 -10.67 11.22
C ASN A 296 25.24 -10.92 12.30
N HIS A 297 25.13 -12.03 13.02
CA HIS A 297 26.02 -12.34 14.14
C HIS A 297 27.46 -12.58 13.71
N PRO A 298 27.79 -13.41 12.70
CA PRO A 298 29.16 -13.63 12.27
C PRO A 298 29.87 -12.35 11.82
N LEU A 299 29.19 -11.47 11.08
CA LEU A 299 29.77 -10.17 10.68
C LEU A 299 30.08 -9.30 11.88
N LYS A 300 29.16 -9.22 12.85
CA LYS A 300 29.38 -8.41 14.06
C LYS A 300 30.52 -8.93 14.89
N GLU A 301 30.70 -10.25 14.99
CA GLU A 301 31.84 -10.84 15.69
C GLU A 301 33.17 -10.50 14.99
N TRP A 302 33.20 -10.60 13.67
CA TRP A 302 34.40 -10.25 12.90
C TRP A 302 34.73 -8.76 13.02
N ILE A 303 33.75 -7.85 12.90
CA ILE A 303 33.99 -6.41 13.10
C ILE A 303 34.54 -6.12 14.50
N LYS A 304 33.98 -6.74 15.54
CA LYS A 304 34.49 -6.59 16.91
C LYS A 304 35.90 -7.08 17.11
N SER A 305 36.34 -8.08 16.33
CA SER A 305 37.70 -8.57 16.38
C SER A 305 38.74 -7.66 15.68
N ALA A 306 38.24 -6.70 14.91
CA ALA A 306 39.07 -5.73 14.20
C ALA A 306 39.28 -4.42 15.01
N GLY A 307 38.61 -4.25 16.13
CA GLY A 307 38.59 -3.07 17.01
C GLY A 307 37.18 -2.59 17.18
#